data_365eb7ee6383949645b5463ce1f2d010
#
_entry.id   365eb7ee6383949645b5463ce1f2d010
#
_cell.length_a   1.000
_cell.length_b   1.000
_cell.length_c   1.000
_cell.angle_alpha   90.00
_cell.angle_beta   90.00
_cell.angle_gamma   90.00
#
_symmetry.space_group_name_H-M   'P 1'
#
loop_
_entity.id
_entity.type
_entity.pdbx_description
1 polymer ?
#
loop_
_entity_poly.entity_id
_entity_poly.type
_entity_poly.pdbx_seq_one_letter_code
_entity_poly.pdbx_strand_id
1 'polypeptide(L)'
;RREMTITRSGISRSLQSILRAAQSDGVVDKDVTPTMRDGRLMIPVAPAFKRKIKGIVHDESASGKTVFIEPEVVVEANNRIRELEGEERREIIKILTEFTNVIRPLAPDILQSYEFLADIDFIRAKALFAEQVKAIKPIVEDKRQMDWARAVHPLLFLSLQKQGKQVVPLDIELTEGKRILIISGPNAGGKSVCLKTVGLLQYMLQCGLLIPLHERSRTGIFEHIFIDIGDEQSIENDLSTYSSHLTNMKYFVKNCNERTIILIDEFGSGTEPQIGGAIAEALLDRFNRNHSFGVITTHYQNLKHFAEDTEGIVNGAMLYDRHLMQPLFKLSIGNPGSSFAVEIARKIGLPEDVIADASANVGADYINMDKYLQDIVRDKRYWESKRQNIRQQEKKLEDVTSRYEQDLEAVNKQRKEIIREAKAEAQRILAEANAKIENTVREIKEAQAEKEQTKLARKALEEFKNSVMATEEEDDKIARKMAKLKERNERKKQK
;
A
#
# COMPACT_ATOMS: atom_id res chain seq x y z
N ARG A 1 -22.82 39.31 -36.81
CA ARG A 1 -21.54 39.94 -36.38
C ARG A 1 -20.90 40.78 -37.47
N ARG A 2 -20.71 40.26 -38.68
CA ARG A 2 -20.12 41.03 -39.79
C ARG A 2 -20.90 42.28 -40.11
N GLU A 3 -22.25 42.18 -40.19
CA GLU A 3 -23.16 43.32 -40.43
C GLU A 3 -23.05 44.35 -39.28
N MET A 4 -23.05 43.92 -38.01
CA MET A 4 -22.87 44.81 -36.87
C MET A 4 -21.55 45.60 -36.95
N THR A 5 -20.45 44.91 -37.32
CA THR A 5 -19.15 45.58 -37.49
C THR A 5 -19.17 46.61 -38.61
N ILE A 6 -19.82 46.29 -39.73
CA ILE A 6 -19.97 47.22 -40.86
C ILE A 6 -20.83 48.44 -40.45
N THR A 7 -21.96 48.18 -39.76
CA THR A 7 -22.85 49.26 -39.28
C THR A 7 -22.15 50.16 -38.27
N ARG A 8 -21.41 49.60 -37.30
CA ARG A 8 -20.59 50.36 -36.32
C ARG A 8 -19.54 51.24 -37.01
N SER A 9 -18.81 50.68 -37.98
CA SER A 9 -17.82 51.47 -38.74
C SER A 9 -18.49 52.54 -39.63
N GLY A 10 -19.73 52.30 -40.08
CA GLY A 10 -20.58 53.27 -40.81
C GLY A 10 -20.96 54.48 -39.95
N ILE A 11 -21.34 54.25 -38.68
CA ILE A 11 -21.72 55.31 -37.75
C ILE A 11 -20.61 56.38 -37.64
N SER A 12 -19.37 55.98 -37.40
CA SER A 12 -18.26 56.92 -37.26
C SER A 12 -18.03 57.76 -38.49
N ARG A 13 -18.17 57.16 -39.70
CA ARG A 13 -18.01 57.85 -40.95
C ARG A 13 -19.21 58.84 -41.22
N SER A 14 -20.46 58.39 -41.02
CA SER A 14 -21.64 59.20 -41.15
C SER A 14 -21.60 60.39 -40.16
N LEU A 15 -21.26 60.12 -38.92
CA LEU A 15 -21.12 61.14 -37.87
C LEU A 15 -20.07 62.24 -38.25
N GLN A 16 -18.90 61.81 -38.73
CA GLN A 16 -17.88 62.74 -39.21
C GLN A 16 -18.31 63.55 -40.42
N SER A 17 -19.08 62.95 -41.36
CA SER A 17 -19.63 63.66 -42.51
C SER A 17 -20.61 64.71 -42.07
N ILE A 18 -21.56 64.39 -41.19
CA ILE A 18 -22.56 65.30 -40.65
C ILE A 18 -21.87 66.38 -39.82
N LEU A 19 -20.86 66.08 -39.03
CA LEU A 19 -20.11 67.07 -38.26
C LEU A 19 -19.41 68.09 -39.18
N ARG A 20 -18.72 67.59 -40.22
CA ARG A 20 -18.03 68.45 -41.18
C ARG A 20 -19.03 69.38 -41.95
N ALA A 21 -20.17 68.84 -42.31
CA ALA A 21 -21.25 69.68 -42.97
C ALA A 21 -21.72 70.74 -41.98
N ALA A 22 -22.02 70.40 -40.74
CA ALA A 22 -22.47 71.31 -39.69
C ALA A 22 -21.41 72.36 -39.33
N GLN A 23 -20.12 72.03 -39.42
CA GLN A 23 -19.00 72.96 -39.25
C GLN A 23 -18.83 73.91 -40.42
N SER A 24 -19.09 73.45 -41.69
CA SER A 24 -19.04 74.29 -42.84
C SER A 24 -20.20 75.31 -42.90
N ASP A 25 -21.36 74.88 -42.34
CA ASP A 25 -22.59 75.71 -42.29
C ASP A 25 -22.58 76.65 -41.05
N GLY A 26 -21.52 76.64 -40.24
CA GLY A 26 -21.44 77.50 -39.09
C GLY A 26 -22.39 77.11 -37.92
N VAL A 27 -22.91 75.89 -37.94
CA VAL A 27 -23.84 75.37 -36.95
C VAL A 27 -23.10 74.83 -35.73
N VAL A 28 -21.88 74.38 -35.97
CA VAL A 28 -20.99 73.82 -34.95
C VAL A 28 -19.58 74.38 -35.11
N ASP A 29 -18.88 74.72 -34.03
CA ASP A 29 -17.56 75.28 -34.09
C ASP A 29 -16.54 74.26 -34.64
N LYS A 30 -15.50 74.78 -35.32
CA LYS A 30 -14.47 73.92 -35.97
C LYS A 30 -13.72 72.97 -35.05
N ASP A 31 -13.64 73.34 -33.79
CA ASP A 31 -12.91 72.57 -32.77
C ASP A 31 -13.78 71.47 -32.06
N VAL A 32 -15.06 71.39 -32.36
CA VAL A 32 -15.94 70.41 -31.75
C VAL A 32 -15.75 69.05 -32.36
N THR A 33 -15.63 68.08 -31.48
CA THR A 33 -15.56 66.63 -31.82
C THR A 33 -16.75 65.86 -31.26
N PRO A 34 -17.13 64.75 -31.90
CA PRO A 34 -18.21 63.91 -31.37
C PRO A 34 -17.88 63.47 -29.94
N THR A 35 -18.88 63.47 -29.09
CA THR A 35 -18.76 63.09 -27.69
C THR A 35 -19.59 61.79 -27.43
N MET A 36 -18.99 60.88 -26.70
CA MET A 36 -19.71 59.66 -26.30
C MET A 36 -20.45 59.89 -24.98
N ARG A 37 -21.76 59.71 -24.97
CA ARG A 37 -22.60 59.73 -23.76
C ARG A 37 -23.54 58.52 -23.80
N ASP A 38 -23.66 57.83 -22.70
CA ASP A 38 -24.50 56.63 -22.58
C ASP A 38 -24.28 55.59 -23.69
N GLY A 39 -23.03 55.44 -24.14
CA GLY A 39 -22.66 54.51 -25.21
C GLY A 39 -23.04 54.94 -26.60
N ARG A 40 -23.48 56.22 -26.79
CA ARG A 40 -23.88 56.80 -28.08
C ARG A 40 -22.99 57.97 -28.46
N LEU A 41 -22.65 58.04 -29.73
CA LEU A 41 -21.90 59.16 -30.29
C LEU A 41 -22.85 60.30 -30.64
N MET A 42 -22.61 61.47 -30.06
CA MET A 42 -23.46 62.66 -30.21
C MET A 42 -22.62 63.85 -30.68
N ILE A 43 -23.26 64.76 -31.33
CA ILE A 43 -22.68 66.06 -31.74
C ILE A 43 -23.12 67.10 -30.72
N PRO A 44 -22.17 67.76 -30.02
CA PRO A 44 -22.50 68.87 -29.16
C PRO A 44 -22.81 70.14 -30.05
N VAL A 45 -23.96 70.77 -29.83
CA VAL A 45 -24.46 71.90 -30.63
C VAL A 45 -24.97 72.98 -29.70
N ALA A 46 -24.79 74.23 -30.05
CA ALA A 46 -25.41 75.33 -29.30
C ALA A 46 -26.94 75.27 -29.41
N PRO A 47 -27.71 75.56 -28.37
CA PRO A 47 -29.19 75.47 -28.36
C PRO A 47 -29.88 76.18 -29.45
N ALA A 48 -29.34 77.34 -29.97
CA ALA A 48 -29.93 78.13 -31.10
C ALA A 48 -29.94 77.35 -32.41
N PHE A 49 -29.04 76.36 -32.58
CA PHE A 49 -28.90 75.58 -33.81
C PHE A 49 -29.45 74.13 -33.68
N LYS A 50 -30.12 73.78 -32.59
CA LYS A 50 -30.65 72.46 -32.37
C LYS A 50 -31.54 71.87 -33.47
N ARG A 51 -32.23 72.74 -34.23
CA ARG A 51 -33.07 72.32 -35.35
C ARG A 51 -32.39 72.18 -36.69
N LYS A 52 -31.11 72.58 -36.75
CA LYS A 52 -30.32 72.47 -37.98
C LYS A 52 -29.75 71.10 -38.25
N ILE A 53 -29.55 70.31 -37.21
CA ILE A 53 -29.11 68.88 -37.30
C ILE A 53 -30.42 68.06 -37.06
N LYS A 54 -30.81 67.27 -38.04
CA LYS A 54 -31.89 66.29 -37.85
C LYS A 54 -31.45 65.17 -36.98
N GLY A 55 -32.12 64.94 -35.87
CA GLY A 55 -31.76 63.93 -34.90
C GLY A 55 -32.53 64.05 -33.58
N ILE A 56 -32.14 63.20 -32.61
CA ILE A 56 -32.74 63.19 -31.28
C ILE A 56 -31.83 63.96 -30.33
N VAL A 57 -32.42 64.87 -29.58
CA VAL A 57 -31.74 65.55 -28.47
C VAL A 57 -31.82 64.64 -27.25
N HIS A 58 -30.64 64.19 -26.77
CA HIS A 58 -30.55 63.29 -25.61
C HIS A 58 -30.31 64.02 -24.30
N ASP A 59 -29.49 65.06 -24.33
CA ASP A 59 -29.04 65.73 -23.09
C ASP A 59 -28.66 67.19 -23.35
N GLU A 60 -28.65 67.98 -22.28
CA GLU A 60 -28.16 69.36 -22.30
C GLU A 60 -27.00 69.47 -21.26
N SER A 61 -26.01 70.34 -21.54
CA SER A 61 -24.97 70.60 -20.58
C SER A 61 -25.53 71.26 -19.32
N ALA A 62 -24.92 71.05 -18.16
CA ALA A 62 -25.33 71.60 -16.88
C ALA A 62 -25.48 73.14 -16.92
N SER A 63 -24.77 73.82 -17.84
CA SER A 63 -24.91 75.28 -18.07
C SER A 63 -25.95 75.69 -19.08
N GLY A 64 -26.68 74.73 -19.73
CA GLY A 64 -27.63 74.97 -20.78
C GLY A 64 -27.07 75.55 -22.09
N LYS A 65 -25.72 75.61 -22.20
CA LYS A 65 -25.05 76.23 -23.37
C LYS A 65 -24.80 75.23 -24.50
N THR A 66 -24.96 73.96 -24.31
CA THR A 66 -24.69 72.91 -25.28
C THR A 66 -25.78 71.82 -25.20
N VAL A 67 -26.29 71.40 -26.36
CA VAL A 67 -27.24 70.35 -26.52
C VAL A 67 -26.56 69.20 -27.26
N PHE A 68 -26.72 67.98 -26.80
CA PHE A 68 -26.11 66.78 -27.40
C PHE A 68 -27.16 66.11 -28.33
N ILE A 69 -26.87 66.12 -29.64
CA ILE A 69 -27.78 65.59 -30.68
C ILE A 69 -27.19 64.29 -31.23
N GLU A 70 -27.99 63.25 -31.22
CA GLU A 70 -27.72 62.04 -32.00
C GLU A 70 -28.37 62.19 -33.37
N PRO A 71 -27.60 62.30 -34.45
CA PRO A 71 -28.18 62.47 -35.77
C PRO A 71 -29.09 61.30 -36.20
N GLU A 72 -30.15 61.57 -36.98
CA GLU A 72 -31.13 60.55 -37.40
C GLU A 72 -30.50 59.28 -37.98
N VAL A 73 -29.50 59.42 -38.87
CA VAL A 73 -28.78 58.33 -39.49
C VAL A 73 -27.98 57.48 -38.42
N VAL A 74 -27.54 58.15 -37.38
CA VAL A 74 -26.84 57.47 -36.26
C VAL A 74 -27.84 56.73 -35.38
N VAL A 75 -29.03 57.33 -35.14
CA VAL A 75 -30.13 56.66 -34.42
C VAL A 75 -30.57 55.39 -35.13
N GLU A 76 -30.81 55.48 -36.46
CA GLU A 76 -31.17 54.31 -37.27
C GLU A 76 -30.09 53.20 -37.21
N ALA A 77 -28.84 53.59 -37.36
CA ALA A 77 -27.72 52.64 -37.29
C ALA A 77 -27.61 52.01 -35.92
N ASN A 78 -27.75 52.76 -34.81
CA ASN A 78 -27.74 52.22 -33.45
C ASN A 78 -28.96 51.29 -33.18
N ASN A 79 -30.15 51.65 -33.72
CA ASN A 79 -31.29 50.77 -33.61
C ASN A 79 -31.05 49.44 -34.36
N ARG A 80 -30.49 49.52 -35.59
CA ARG A 80 -30.13 48.33 -36.35
C ARG A 80 -29.11 47.44 -35.62
N ILE A 81 -28.12 48.04 -34.94
CA ILE A 81 -27.17 47.29 -34.10
C ILE A 81 -27.90 46.56 -32.97
N ARG A 82 -28.83 47.24 -32.28
CA ARG A 82 -29.60 46.59 -31.19
C ARG A 82 -30.49 45.45 -31.72
N GLU A 83 -31.10 45.62 -32.88
CA GLU A 83 -31.85 44.54 -33.52
C GLU A 83 -30.95 43.32 -33.80
N LEU A 84 -29.77 43.57 -34.41
CA LEU A 84 -28.79 42.53 -34.71
C LEU A 84 -28.22 41.86 -33.43
N GLU A 85 -27.98 42.61 -32.34
CA GLU A 85 -27.61 42.08 -31.04
C GLU A 85 -28.73 41.20 -30.46
N GLY A 86 -30.00 41.63 -30.63
CA GLY A 86 -31.13 40.82 -30.24
C GLY A 86 -31.25 39.52 -31.06
N GLU A 87 -31.01 39.60 -32.38
CA GLU A 87 -30.97 38.42 -33.26
C GLU A 87 -29.84 37.47 -32.88
N GLU A 88 -28.63 38.00 -32.68
CA GLU A 88 -27.49 37.19 -32.22
C GLU A 88 -27.80 36.46 -30.91
N ARG A 89 -28.36 37.17 -29.92
CA ARG A 89 -28.76 36.58 -28.65
C ARG A 89 -29.80 35.47 -28.81
N ARG A 90 -30.80 35.68 -29.65
CA ARG A 90 -31.82 34.65 -29.94
C ARG A 90 -31.21 33.41 -30.58
N GLU A 91 -30.29 33.60 -31.54
CA GLU A 91 -29.61 32.48 -32.20
C GLU A 91 -28.69 31.71 -31.25
N ILE A 92 -27.94 32.41 -30.37
CA ILE A 92 -27.14 31.77 -29.32
C ILE A 92 -28.04 30.93 -28.39
N ILE A 93 -29.18 31.51 -27.95
CA ILE A 93 -30.11 30.78 -27.08
C ILE A 93 -30.64 29.53 -27.79
N LYS A 94 -31.01 29.66 -29.09
CA LYS A 94 -31.48 28.52 -29.87
C LYS A 94 -30.45 27.42 -29.96
N ILE A 95 -29.20 27.74 -30.33
CA ILE A 95 -28.07 26.77 -30.41
C ILE A 95 -27.85 26.10 -29.07
N LEU A 96 -27.78 26.87 -27.97
CA LEU A 96 -27.59 26.33 -26.63
C LEU A 96 -28.75 25.43 -26.19
N THR A 97 -29.98 25.80 -26.56
CA THR A 97 -31.16 24.97 -26.24
C THR A 97 -31.14 23.66 -27.02
N GLU A 98 -30.85 23.70 -28.32
CA GLU A 98 -30.70 22.49 -29.14
C GLU A 98 -29.61 21.59 -28.61
N PHE A 99 -28.44 22.14 -28.30
CA PHE A 99 -27.32 21.40 -27.70
C PHE A 99 -27.69 20.79 -26.36
N THR A 100 -28.35 21.55 -25.49
CA THR A 100 -28.80 21.05 -24.17
C THR A 100 -29.81 19.91 -24.33
N ASN A 101 -30.72 20.00 -25.30
CA ASN A 101 -31.71 18.95 -25.57
C ASN A 101 -31.04 17.65 -26.08
N VAL A 102 -29.91 17.75 -26.80
CA VAL A 102 -29.11 16.57 -27.22
C VAL A 102 -28.40 15.95 -26.04
N ILE A 103 -27.83 16.75 -25.13
CA ILE A 103 -27.07 16.24 -23.97
C ILE A 103 -27.99 15.74 -22.86
N ARG A 104 -29.15 16.34 -22.64
CA ARG A 104 -30.06 16.03 -21.52
C ARG A 104 -30.35 14.52 -21.36
N PRO A 105 -30.68 13.76 -22.43
CA PRO A 105 -30.88 12.32 -22.29
C PRO A 105 -29.62 11.56 -21.95
N LEU A 106 -28.42 12.09 -22.24
CA LEU A 106 -27.12 11.47 -21.94
C LEU A 106 -26.57 11.84 -20.52
N ALA A 107 -27.24 12.78 -19.83
CA ALA A 107 -26.78 13.24 -18.53
C ALA A 107 -26.60 12.12 -17.49
N PRO A 108 -27.50 11.12 -17.38
CA PRO A 108 -27.31 9.99 -16.48
C PRO A 108 -26.03 9.20 -16.80
N ASP A 109 -25.79 8.92 -18.08
CA ASP A 109 -24.61 8.14 -18.50
C ASP A 109 -23.31 8.92 -18.27
N ILE A 110 -23.34 10.24 -18.46
CA ILE A 110 -22.21 11.14 -18.16
C ILE A 110 -21.91 11.13 -16.65
N LEU A 111 -22.93 11.22 -15.80
CA LEU A 111 -22.79 11.17 -14.35
C LEU A 111 -22.23 9.82 -13.90
N GLN A 112 -22.77 8.72 -14.42
CA GLN A 112 -22.27 7.38 -14.12
C GLN A 112 -20.81 7.20 -14.57
N SER A 113 -20.45 7.73 -15.73
CA SER A 113 -19.05 7.71 -16.20
C SER A 113 -18.13 8.51 -15.29
N TYR A 114 -18.62 9.63 -14.75
CA TYR A 114 -17.85 10.45 -13.80
C TYR A 114 -17.63 9.71 -12.46
N GLU A 115 -18.67 9.07 -11.94
CA GLU A 115 -18.56 8.23 -10.73
C GLU A 115 -17.57 7.09 -10.95
N PHE A 116 -17.65 6.39 -12.08
CA PHE A 116 -16.69 5.34 -12.44
C PHE A 116 -15.23 5.85 -12.47
N LEU A 117 -15.01 7.03 -13.06
CA LEU A 117 -13.67 7.63 -13.07
C LEU A 117 -13.18 7.98 -11.67
N ALA A 118 -14.08 8.47 -10.80
CA ALA A 118 -13.75 8.75 -9.40
C ALA A 118 -13.35 7.48 -8.65
N ASP A 119 -14.05 6.37 -8.85
CA ASP A 119 -13.71 5.07 -8.27
C ASP A 119 -12.34 4.57 -8.74
N ILE A 120 -12.07 4.65 -10.04
CA ILE A 120 -10.78 4.26 -10.61
C ILE A 120 -9.64 5.13 -10.07
N ASP A 121 -9.83 6.44 -9.98
CA ASP A 121 -8.80 7.34 -9.41
C ASP A 121 -8.55 7.05 -7.93
N PHE A 122 -9.62 6.75 -7.17
CA PHE A 122 -9.50 6.36 -5.77
C PHE A 122 -8.75 5.02 -5.60
N ILE A 123 -9.06 4.01 -6.42
CA ILE A 123 -8.31 2.73 -6.43
C ILE A 123 -6.84 2.98 -6.78
N ARG A 124 -6.57 3.82 -7.78
CA ARG A 124 -5.22 4.21 -8.16
C ARG A 124 -4.47 4.90 -7.02
N ALA A 125 -5.11 5.84 -6.33
CA ALA A 125 -4.51 6.52 -5.18
C ALA A 125 -4.14 5.53 -4.06
N LYS A 126 -5.02 4.58 -3.74
CA LYS A 126 -4.73 3.49 -2.78
C LYS A 126 -3.55 2.63 -3.23
N ALA A 127 -3.47 2.29 -4.51
CA ALA A 127 -2.38 1.47 -5.06
C ALA A 127 -1.02 2.21 -5.00
N LEU A 128 -0.97 3.48 -5.35
CA LEU A 128 0.24 4.31 -5.25
C LEU A 128 0.72 4.45 -3.79
N PHE A 129 -0.22 4.64 -2.87
CA PHE A 129 0.12 4.67 -1.44
C PHE A 129 0.66 3.32 -0.97
N ALA A 130 0.04 2.21 -1.38
CA ALA A 130 0.49 0.87 -1.04
C ALA A 130 1.92 0.60 -1.54
N GLU A 131 2.25 1.00 -2.76
CA GLU A 131 3.60 0.92 -3.32
C GLU A 131 4.60 1.74 -2.50
N GLN A 132 4.24 2.98 -2.13
CA GLN A 132 5.08 3.88 -1.36
C GLN A 132 5.45 3.31 0.02
N VAL A 133 4.51 2.65 0.70
CA VAL A 133 4.72 2.05 2.03
C VAL A 133 5.07 0.55 1.98
N LYS A 134 5.23 -0.02 0.80
CA LYS A 134 5.48 -1.45 0.55
C LYS A 134 4.41 -2.34 1.18
N ALA A 135 3.17 -1.91 1.06
CA ALA A 135 2.02 -2.62 1.57
C ALA A 135 1.62 -3.80 0.67
N ILE A 136 1.05 -4.82 1.28
CA ILE A 136 0.55 -6.01 0.61
C ILE A 136 -0.87 -6.33 1.08
N LYS A 137 -1.53 -7.26 0.42
CA LYS A 137 -2.79 -7.85 0.88
C LYS A 137 -2.49 -9.00 1.83
N PRO A 138 -2.82 -8.91 3.13
CA PRO A 138 -2.70 -10.04 4.05
C PRO A 138 -3.77 -11.10 3.74
N ILE A 139 -3.63 -12.28 4.37
CA ILE A 139 -4.67 -13.29 4.37
C ILE A 139 -5.75 -12.84 5.36
N VAL A 140 -6.91 -12.39 4.85
CA VAL A 140 -8.05 -11.98 5.67
C VAL A 140 -8.95 -13.19 5.89
N GLU A 141 -9.22 -13.52 7.15
CA GLU A 141 -10.06 -14.64 7.54
C GLU A 141 -11.27 -14.16 8.35
N ASP A 142 -12.38 -14.86 8.25
CA ASP A 142 -13.56 -14.62 9.11
C ASP A 142 -13.38 -15.28 10.48
N LYS A 143 -12.23 -14.97 11.09
CA LYS A 143 -11.86 -15.37 12.45
C LYS A 143 -11.24 -14.19 13.15
N ARG A 144 -11.51 -14.03 14.43
CA ARG A 144 -10.91 -12.98 15.24
C ARG A 144 -9.50 -13.41 15.64
N GLN A 145 -8.54 -12.96 14.88
CA GLN A 145 -7.13 -13.23 15.09
C GLN A 145 -6.27 -12.17 14.46
N MET A 146 -5.07 -12.07 14.95
CA MET A 146 -4.03 -11.22 14.42
C MET A 146 -2.71 -11.98 14.51
N ASP A 147 -2.22 -12.51 13.39
CA ASP A 147 -0.90 -13.12 13.27
C ASP A 147 -0.11 -12.32 12.22
N TRP A 148 0.51 -11.26 12.67
CA TRP A 148 1.25 -10.35 11.81
C TRP A 148 2.74 -10.59 11.92
N ALA A 149 3.34 -10.85 10.78
CA ALA A 149 4.77 -10.92 10.64
C ALA A 149 5.29 -9.64 9.97
N ARG A 150 6.35 -9.07 10.53
CA ARG A 150 7.06 -7.92 9.99
C ARG A 150 6.17 -6.70 9.72
N ALA A 151 5.23 -6.43 10.60
CA ALA A 151 4.37 -5.24 10.52
C ALA A 151 5.20 -3.95 10.67
N VAL A 152 4.94 -2.97 9.83
CA VAL A 152 5.69 -1.71 9.79
C VAL A 152 4.73 -0.53 9.90
N HIS A 153 5.01 0.40 10.80
CA HIS A 153 4.24 1.64 10.90
C HIS A 153 4.51 2.52 9.67
N PRO A 154 3.52 2.81 8.81
CA PRO A 154 3.76 3.47 7.52
C PRO A 154 4.37 4.86 7.66
N LEU A 155 3.90 5.69 8.58
CA LEU A 155 4.44 7.04 8.78
C LEU A 155 5.86 7.01 9.34
N LEU A 156 6.15 6.07 10.25
CA LEU A 156 7.51 5.88 10.77
C LEU A 156 8.46 5.40 9.67
N PHE A 157 8.00 4.49 8.81
CA PHE A 157 8.75 4.03 7.64
C PHE A 157 9.14 5.20 6.73
N LEU A 158 8.17 6.02 6.33
CA LEU A 158 8.41 7.18 5.46
C LEU A 158 9.34 8.22 6.11
N SER A 159 9.20 8.45 7.42
CA SER A 159 10.05 9.38 8.15
C SER A 159 11.50 8.90 8.26
N LEU A 160 11.71 7.63 8.64
CA LEU A 160 13.05 7.06 8.79
C LEU A 160 13.73 6.82 7.44
N GLN A 161 12.98 6.49 6.39
CA GLN A 161 13.50 6.36 5.04
C GLN A 161 14.14 7.66 4.55
N LYS A 162 13.52 8.82 4.83
CA LYS A 162 14.09 10.14 4.53
C LYS A 162 15.41 10.40 5.27
N GLN A 163 15.64 9.75 6.41
CA GLN A 163 16.85 9.83 7.22
C GLN A 163 17.89 8.74 6.89
N GLY A 164 17.61 7.86 5.92
CA GLY A 164 18.46 6.72 5.60
C GLY A 164 18.48 5.62 6.68
N LYS A 165 17.52 5.64 7.61
CA LYS A 165 17.40 4.65 8.70
C LYS A 165 16.34 3.60 8.36
N GLN A 166 16.50 2.42 8.99
CA GLN A 166 15.54 1.32 8.83
C GLN A 166 14.60 1.23 10.03
N VAL A 167 13.33 0.89 9.77
CA VAL A 167 12.36 0.56 10.80
C VAL A 167 12.57 -0.87 11.27
N VAL A 168 12.51 -1.10 12.56
CA VAL A 168 12.43 -2.46 13.12
C VAL A 168 10.98 -2.92 13.00
N PRO A 169 10.70 -3.99 12.24
CA PRO A 169 9.35 -4.48 12.07
C PRO A 169 8.82 -5.17 13.33
N LEU A 170 7.51 -5.13 13.51
CA LEU A 170 6.76 -5.75 14.60
C LEU A 170 6.25 -7.12 14.18
N ASP A 171 6.52 -8.15 15.01
CA ASP A 171 5.85 -9.43 14.96
C ASP A 171 4.87 -9.51 16.14
N ILE A 172 3.58 -9.79 15.89
CA ILE A 172 2.54 -9.87 16.92
C ILE A 172 1.53 -10.97 16.61
N GLU A 173 1.15 -11.72 17.63
CA GLU A 173 0.18 -12.80 17.56
C GLU A 173 -0.90 -12.61 18.65
N LEU A 174 -2.17 -12.49 18.22
CA LEU A 174 -3.34 -12.56 19.07
C LEU A 174 -4.28 -13.66 18.53
N THR A 175 -4.66 -14.59 19.42
CA THR A 175 -5.51 -15.73 19.10
C THR A 175 -6.61 -15.87 20.15
N GLU A 176 -7.56 -16.78 19.96
CA GLU A 176 -8.62 -17.03 20.96
C GLU A 176 -8.07 -17.38 22.35
N GLY A 177 -6.93 -18.12 22.42
CA GLY A 177 -6.26 -18.44 23.69
C GLY A 177 -5.35 -17.33 24.22
N LYS A 178 -5.02 -16.31 23.44
CA LYS A 178 -4.14 -15.19 23.78
C LYS A 178 -4.72 -13.91 23.21
N ARG A 179 -5.86 -13.47 23.74
CA ARG A 179 -6.63 -12.35 23.19
C ARG A 179 -6.07 -10.98 23.58
N ILE A 180 -5.59 -10.86 24.81
CA ILE A 180 -5.09 -9.58 25.33
C ILE A 180 -3.60 -9.68 25.58
N LEU A 181 -2.82 -8.80 24.96
CA LEU A 181 -1.38 -8.69 25.11
C LEU A 181 -1.02 -7.52 26.02
N ILE A 182 -0.40 -7.80 27.15
CA ILE A 182 0.11 -6.79 28.08
C ILE A 182 1.60 -6.53 27.74
N ILE A 183 1.90 -5.37 27.20
CA ILE A 183 3.26 -4.98 26.83
C ILE A 183 3.91 -4.19 27.94
N SER A 184 5.06 -4.66 28.40
CA SER A 184 5.90 -4.01 29.40
C SER A 184 7.34 -3.80 28.89
N GLY A 185 8.11 -2.97 29.61
CA GLY A 185 9.48 -2.63 29.20
C GLY A 185 9.78 -1.14 29.39
N PRO A 186 10.99 -0.67 29.01
CA PRO A 186 11.38 0.71 29.14
C PRO A 186 10.52 1.66 28.26
N ASN A 187 10.36 2.91 28.68
CA ASN A 187 9.54 3.89 27.93
C ASN A 187 10.09 4.12 26.53
N ALA A 188 11.39 4.25 26.38
CA ALA A 188 12.06 4.38 25.09
C ALA A 188 12.07 3.07 24.27
N GLY A 189 11.50 1.98 24.76
CA GLY A 189 11.50 0.66 24.12
C GLY A 189 10.60 0.53 22.90
N GLY A 190 9.70 1.49 22.66
CA GLY A 190 8.78 1.50 21.52
C GLY A 190 7.40 0.89 21.80
N LYS A 191 6.97 0.79 23.09
CA LYS A 191 5.63 0.30 23.49
C LYS A 191 4.50 1.01 22.75
N SER A 192 4.45 2.34 22.86
CA SER A 192 3.41 3.16 22.21
C SER A 192 3.47 3.10 20.68
N VAL A 193 4.66 2.94 20.11
CA VAL A 193 4.80 2.73 18.66
C VAL A 193 4.21 1.38 18.23
N CYS A 194 4.46 0.32 19.01
CA CYS A 194 3.86 -0.99 18.79
C CYS A 194 2.31 -0.89 18.78
N LEU A 195 1.75 -0.27 19.83
CA LEU A 195 0.32 -0.06 19.98
C LEU A 195 -0.28 0.74 18.80
N LYS A 196 0.35 1.87 18.46
CA LYS A 196 -0.06 2.73 17.33
C LYS A 196 0.05 1.98 16.00
N THR A 197 1.05 1.11 15.83
CA THR A 197 1.19 0.28 14.63
C THR A 197 0.00 -0.66 14.48
N VAL A 198 -0.36 -1.36 15.56
CA VAL A 198 -1.51 -2.28 15.56
C VAL A 198 -2.81 -1.54 15.21
N GLY A 199 -3.08 -0.44 15.90
CA GLY A 199 -4.30 0.36 15.68
C GLY A 199 -4.40 0.90 14.26
N LEU A 200 -3.32 1.52 13.78
CA LEU A 200 -3.31 2.14 12.46
C LEU A 200 -3.46 1.10 11.33
N LEU A 201 -2.71 0.00 11.40
CA LEU A 201 -2.77 -1.02 10.35
C LEU A 201 -4.11 -1.75 10.33
N GLN A 202 -4.69 -2.05 11.49
CA GLN A 202 -6.01 -2.67 11.56
C GLN A 202 -7.09 -1.72 11.01
N TYR A 203 -7.02 -0.44 11.35
CA TYR A 203 -7.94 0.56 10.83
C TYR A 203 -7.79 0.75 9.30
N MET A 204 -6.55 0.86 8.81
CA MET A 204 -6.27 0.95 7.38
C MET A 204 -6.84 -0.25 6.60
N LEU A 205 -6.64 -1.47 7.11
CA LEU A 205 -7.17 -2.68 6.51
C LEU A 205 -8.70 -2.62 6.41
N GLN A 206 -9.37 -2.22 7.48
CA GLN A 206 -10.83 -2.13 7.54
C GLN A 206 -11.39 -0.99 6.67
N CYS A 207 -10.58 0.01 6.34
CA CYS A 207 -10.88 1.02 5.32
C CYS A 207 -10.58 0.54 3.88
N GLY A 208 -10.20 -0.72 3.69
CA GLY A 208 -9.89 -1.30 2.38
C GLY A 208 -8.56 -0.83 1.79
N LEU A 209 -7.60 -0.48 2.64
CA LEU A 209 -6.22 -0.21 2.25
C LEU A 209 -5.36 -1.47 2.40
N LEU A 210 -4.36 -1.61 1.56
CA LEU A 210 -3.29 -2.57 1.77
C LEU A 210 -2.41 -2.11 2.94
N ILE A 211 -1.77 -3.04 3.64
CA ILE A 211 -0.98 -2.75 4.84
C ILE A 211 0.43 -3.35 4.75
N PRO A 212 1.46 -2.67 5.28
CA PRO A 212 2.85 -3.12 5.21
C PRO A 212 3.14 -4.26 6.20
N LEU A 213 2.94 -5.49 5.74
CA LEU A 213 3.17 -6.74 6.46
C LEU A 213 3.97 -7.72 5.59
N HIS A 214 4.28 -8.89 6.16
CA HIS A 214 4.77 -10.03 5.38
C HIS A 214 3.60 -10.86 4.84
N GLU A 215 3.75 -11.46 3.65
CA GLU A 215 2.71 -12.22 2.93
C GLU A 215 2.04 -13.34 3.74
N ARG A 216 2.77 -13.96 4.67
CA ARG A 216 2.23 -15.01 5.54
C ARG A 216 1.28 -14.50 6.63
N SER A 217 1.15 -13.18 6.77
CA SER A 217 0.35 -12.60 7.86
C SER A 217 -1.13 -12.87 7.66
N ARG A 218 -1.79 -13.24 8.77
CA ARG A 218 -3.23 -13.50 8.84
C ARG A 218 -3.88 -12.47 9.74
N THR A 219 -5.06 -12.06 9.38
CA THR A 219 -5.80 -11.05 10.14
C THR A 219 -7.31 -11.27 10.04
N GLY A 220 -7.99 -10.97 11.14
CA GLY A 220 -9.44 -10.92 11.18
C GLY A 220 -9.97 -9.50 11.12
N ILE A 221 -11.28 -9.38 11.11
CA ILE A 221 -12.00 -8.11 11.12
C ILE A 221 -12.65 -7.94 12.50
N PHE A 222 -12.50 -6.74 13.07
CA PHE A 222 -13.13 -6.35 14.33
C PHE A 222 -14.27 -5.36 14.07
N GLU A 223 -15.38 -5.52 14.75
CA GLU A 223 -16.51 -4.59 14.61
C GLU A 223 -16.23 -3.25 15.30
N HIS A 224 -15.46 -3.30 16.40
CA HIS A 224 -15.10 -2.13 17.16
C HIS A 224 -13.60 -2.07 17.41
N ILE A 225 -13.03 -0.88 17.21
CA ILE A 225 -11.64 -0.56 17.56
C ILE A 225 -11.71 0.55 18.62
N PHE A 226 -11.45 0.20 19.89
CA PHE A 226 -11.43 1.16 21.00
C PHE A 226 -10.00 1.58 21.28
N ILE A 227 -9.77 2.89 21.33
CA ILE A 227 -8.43 3.48 21.43
C ILE A 227 -8.39 4.46 22.59
N ASP A 228 -7.41 4.27 23.47
CA ASP A 228 -7.06 5.18 24.56
C ASP A 228 -5.53 5.36 24.53
N ILE A 229 -5.06 6.26 23.69
CA ILE A 229 -3.65 6.50 23.39
C ILE A 229 -3.35 7.99 23.42
N GLY A 230 -2.43 8.39 24.29
CA GLY A 230 -1.93 9.75 24.41
C GLY A 230 -2.51 10.51 25.58
N ASP A 231 -1.83 11.59 25.95
CA ASP A 231 -2.28 12.53 26.98
C ASP A 231 -3.28 13.50 26.34
N GLU A 232 -4.55 13.35 26.65
CA GLU A 232 -5.56 14.35 26.32
C GLU A 232 -5.37 15.61 27.24
N GLN A 233 -4.29 16.33 27.00
CA GLN A 233 -4.07 17.66 27.60
C GLN A 233 -4.84 18.70 26.78
N SER A 234 -6.17 18.64 26.80
CA SER A 234 -6.95 19.73 26.26
C SER A 234 -7.09 20.79 27.36
N ILE A 235 -6.53 21.95 27.07
CA ILE A 235 -6.67 23.16 27.93
C ILE A 235 -8.15 23.55 28.14
N GLU A 236 -9.05 23.02 27.31
CA GLU A 236 -10.49 23.32 27.29
C GLU A 236 -11.31 22.40 28.20
N ASN A 237 -10.79 21.26 28.63
CA ASN A 237 -11.47 20.34 29.55
C ASN A 237 -10.74 20.30 30.88
N ASP A 238 -11.37 20.76 31.95
CA ASP A 238 -10.90 20.73 33.35
C ASP A 238 -10.75 19.30 33.94
N LEU A 239 -10.91 18.24 33.12
CA LEU A 239 -10.74 16.85 33.52
C LEU A 239 -9.25 16.52 33.60
N SER A 240 -8.80 15.98 34.73
CA SER A 240 -7.46 15.42 34.84
C SER A 240 -7.31 14.26 33.83
N THR A 241 -6.08 14.02 33.33
CA THR A 241 -5.75 12.92 32.42
C THR A 241 -6.35 11.58 32.89
N TYR A 242 -6.32 11.32 34.21
CA TYR A 242 -6.88 10.10 34.79
C TYR A 242 -8.41 10.02 34.65
N SER A 243 -9.12 11.13 34.82
CA SER A 243 -10.59 11.15 34.66
C SER A 243 -11.02 10.91 33.22
N SER A 244 -10.25 11.42 32.27
CA SER A 244 -10.46 11.15 30.82
C SER A 244 -10.28 9.67 30.51
N HIS A 245 -9.17 9.06 30.96
CA HIS A 245 -8.96 7.62 30.83
C HIS A 245 -10.09 6.79 31.44
N LEU A 246 -10.54 7.12 32.66
CA LEU A 246 -11.66 6.41 33.29
C LEU A 246 -12.98 6.57 32.52
N THR A 247 -13.21 7.72 31.92
CA THR A 247 -14.39 7.94 31.07
C THR A 247 -14.36 7.04 29.84
N ASN A 248 -13.20 6.92 29.19
CA ASN A 248 -13.00 5.98 28.08
C ASN A 248 -13.18 4.53 28.54
N MET A 249 -12.60 4.14 29.68
CA MET A 249 -12.75 2.80 30.25
C MET A 249 -14.21 2.47 30.58
N LYS A 250 -14.96 3.40 31.11
CA LYS A 250 -16.41 3.25 31.36
C LYS A 250 -17.17 2.93 30.07
N TYR A 251 -16.82 3.63 28.97
CA TYR A 251 -17.40 3.37 27.66
C TYR A 251 -16.99 1.99 27.12
N PHE A 252 -15.69 1.64 27.22
CA PHE A 252 -15.16 0.37 26.74
C PHE A 252 -15.82 -0.81 27.46
N VAL A 253 -15.87 -0.80 28.80
CA VAL A 253 -16.49 -1.88 29.57
C VAL A 253 -17.95 -2.09 29.19
N LYS A 254 -18.69 -1.00 28.90
CA LYS A 254 -20.10 -1.08 28.54
C LYS A 254 -20.34 -1.66 27.14
N ASN A 255 -19.43 -1.40 26.20
CA ASN A 255 -19.66 -1.65 24.79
C ASN A 255 -18.72 -2.71 24.18
N CYS A 256 -17.70 -3.19 24.91
CA CYS A 256 -16.79 -4.21 24.40
C CYS A 256 -17.44 -5.60 24.40
N ASN A 257 -17.11 -6.36 23.41
CA ASN A 257 -17.53 -7.74 23.20
C ASN A 257 -16.40 -8.54 22.54
N GLU A 258 -16.67 -9.78 22.18
CA GLU A 258 -15.72 -10.66 21.50
C GLU A 258 -15.27 -10.16 20.11
N ARG A 259 -15.93 -9.15 19.52
CA ARG A 259 -15.63 -8.54 18.23
C ARG A 259 -14.94 -7.19 18.36
N THR A 260 -14.46 -6.88 19.56
CA THR A 260 -13.80 -5.62 19.90
C THR A 260 -12.30 -5.83 20.05
N ILE A 261 -11.49 -4.96 19.47
CA ILE A 261 -10.08 -4.79 19.82
C ILE A 261 -9.88 -3.50 20.62
N ILE A 262 -9.19 -3.61 21.73
CA ILE A 262 -8.94 -2.51 22.68
C ILE A 262 -7.45 -2.17 22.66
N LEU A 263 -7.13 -0.90 22.51
CA LEU A 263 -5.77 -0.38 22.46
C LEU A 263 -5.60 0.69 23.53
N ILE A 264 -4.85 0.37 24.60
CA ILE A 264 -4.67 1.28 25.74
C ILE A 264 -3.18 1.49 25.99
N ASP A 265 -2.76 2.76 26.05
CA ASP A 265 -1.39 3.12 26.43
C ASP A 265 -1.34 3.52 27.91
N GLU A 266 -0.27 3.12 28.59
CA GLU A 266 0.01 3.41 30.02
C GLU A 266 -1.16 3.09 30.96
N PHE A 267 -1.76 1.91 30.81
CA PHE A 267 -2.96 1.51 31.52
C PHE A 267 -2.81 1.60 33.03
N GLY A 268 -3.73 2.35 33.66
CA GLY A 268 -3.79 2.60 35.09
C GLY A 268 -2.98 3.81 35.57
N SER A 269 -2.22 4.49 34.68
CA SER A 269 -1.44 5.69 35.05
C SER A 269 -2.28 6.90 35.37
N GLY A 270 -1.65 7.94 35.94
CA GLY A 270 -2.28 9.23 36.21
C GLY A 270 -2.92 9.39 37.61
N THR A 271 -2.82 8.37 38.47
CA THR A 271 -3.28 8.43 39.90
C THR A 271 -2.30 7.72 40.82
N GLU A 272 -2.67 7.58 42.07
CA GLU A 272 -1.90 6.81 43.07
C GLU A 272 -1.70 5.37 42.57
N PRO A 273 -0.46 4.85 42.57
CA PRO A 273 -0.11 3.61 41.88
C PRO A 273 -0.87 2.37 42.38
N GLN A 274 -1.16 2.24 43.67
CA GLN A 274 -1.83 1.05 44.18
C GLN A 274 -3.31 1.04 43.77
N ILE A 275 -3.99 2.19 43.86
CA ILE A 275 -5.39 2.30 43.46
C ILE A 275 -5.54 2.22 41.96
N GLY A 276 -4.69 2.93 41.20
CA GLY A 276 -4.66 2.86 39.74
C GLY A 276 -4.45 1.46 39.22
N GLY A 277 -3.47 0.75 39.80
CA GLY A 277 -3.20 -0.64 39.48
C GLY A 277 -4.34 -1.60 39.78
N ALA A 278 -5.01 -1.46 40.94
CA ALA A 278 -6.16 -2.29 41.29
C ALA A 278 -7.37 -2.07 40.38
N ILE A 279 -7.66 -0.81 40.03
CA ILE A 279 -8.75 -0.48 39.10
C ILE A 279 -8.43 -1.04 37.71
N ALA A 280 -7.20 -0.87 37.22
CA ALA A 280 -6.77 -1.39 35.94
C ALA A 280 -6.88 -2.94 35.87
N GLU A 281 -6.54 -3.64 36.95
CA GLU A 281 -6.68 -5.10 37.05
C GLU A 281 -8.15 -5.54 36.96
N ALA A 282 -9.03 -4.88 37.70
CA ALA A 282 -10.48 -5.16 37.67
C ALA A 282 -11.08 -4.89 36.27
N LEU A 283 -10.62 -3.84 35.58
CA LEU A 283 -11.04 -3.53 34.21
C LEU A 283 -10.50 -4.59 33.22
N LEU A 284 -9.25 -5.00 33.36
CA LEU A 284 -8.62 -6.03 32.55
C LEU A 284 -9.37 -7.36 32.67
N ASP A 285 -9.72 -7.77 33.88
CA ASP A 285 -10.55 -8.95 34.13
C ASP A 285 -11.91 -8.84 33.40
N ARG A 286 -12.53 -7.68 33.44
CA ARG A 286 -13.80 -7.46 32.75
C ARG A 286 -13.66 -7.56 31.23
N PHE A 287 -12.61 -6.97 30.63
CA PHE A 287 -12.32 -7.10 29.20
C PHE A 287 -12.08 -8.55 28.79
N ASN A 288 -11.37 -9.30 29.63
CA ASN A 288 -11.10 -10.72 29.39
C ASN A 288 -12.37 -11.57 29.46
N ARG A 289 -13.25 -11.33 30.44
CA ARG A 289 -14.56 -12.01 30.55
C ARG A 289 -15.49 -11.72 29.37
N ASN A 290 -15.38 -10.53 28.79
CA ASN A 290 -16.12 -10.15 27.58
C ASN A 290 -15.48 -10.71 26.31
N HIS A 291 -14.44 -11.55 26.42
CA HIS A 291 -13.70 -12.15 25.33
C HIS A 291 -13.11 -11.12 24.33
N SER A 292 -12.89 -9.89 24.76
CA SER A 292 -12.31 -8.85 23.92
C SER A 292 -10.87 -9.14 23.58
N PHE A 293 -10.44 -8.70 22.40
CA PHE A 293 -9.03 -8.64 22.00
C PHE A 293 -8.42 -7.32 22.46
N GLY A 294 -7.10 -7.31 22.68
CA GLY A 294 -6.47 -6.05 23.10
C GLY A 294 -4.96 -6.07 23.07
N VAL A 295 -4.40 -4.88 22.92
CA VAL A 295 -2.98 -4.60 23.15
C VAL A 295 -2.92 -3.45 24.15
N ILE A 296 -2.29 -3.69 25.29
CA ILE A 296 -2.28 -2.79 26.43
C ILE A 296 -0.85 -2.60 26.90
N THR A 297 -0.40 -1.37 27.07
CA THR A 297 0.90 -1.10 27.66
C THR A 297 0.74 -0.73 29.14
N THR A 298 1.66 -1.14 29.97
CA THR A 298 1.63 -0.83 31.39
C THR A 298 3.01 -0.87 32.05
N HIS A 299 3.13 -0.16 33.16
CA HIS A 299 4.25 -0.22 34.08
C HIS A 299 3.94 -1.00 35.36
N TYR A 300 2.67 -1.34 35.59
CA TYR A 300 2.20 -1.96 36.83
C TYR A 300 2.55 -3.45 36.92
N GLN A 301 3.13 -3.87 38.04
CA GLN A 301 3.53 -5.24 38.31
C GLN A 301 2.34 -6.17 38.48
N ASN A 302 1.30 -5.73 39.20
CA ASN A 302 0.09 -6.53 39.44
C ASN A 302 -0.57 -6.96 38.11
N LEU A 303 -0.61 -6.11 37.07
CA LEU A 303 -1.13 -6.48 35.76
C LEU A 303 -0.28 -7.56 35.06
N LYS A 304 1.03 -7.52 35.26
CA LYS A 304 1.92 -8.55 34.71
C LYS A 304 1.69 -9.90 35.38
N HIS A 305 1.54 -9.93 36.70
CA HIS A 305 1.22 -11.15 37.45
C HIS A 305 -0.18 -11.66 37.09
N PHE A 306 -1.15 -10.78 37.04
CA PHE A 306 -2.50 -11.14 36.62
C PHE A 306 -2.52 -11.80 35.23
N ALA A 307 -1.68 -11.33 34.31
CA ALA A 307 -1.54 -11.92 32.96
C ALA A 307 -0.84 -13.28 32.95
N GLU A 308 -0.03 -13.62 33.97
CA GLU A 308 0.60 -14.94 34.11
C GLU A 308 -0.41 -16.00 34.55
N ASP A 309 -1.32 -15.62 35.43
CA ASP A 309 -2.27 -16.52 36.09
C ASP A 309 -3.62 -16.64 35.37
N THR A 310 -3.87 -15.76 34.37
CA THR A 310 -5.18 -15.65 33.72
C THR A 310 -5.16 -16.10 32.27
N GLU A 311 -5.97 -17.10 31.95
CA GLU A 311 -6.16 -17.56 30.58
C GLU A 311 -6.77 -16.46 29.69
N GLY A 312 -6.29 -16.36 28.45
CA GLY A 312 -6.74 -15.34 27.49
C GLY A 312 -5.90 -14.08 27.49
N ILE A 313 -5.04 -13.90 28.50
CA ILE A 313 -4.11 -12.77 28.61
C ILE A 313 -2.67 -13.29 28.49
N VAL A 314 -1.81 -12.52 27.85
CA VAL A 314 -0.40 -12.89 27.68
C VAL A 314 0.50 -11.69 27.91
N ASN A 315 1.63 -11.90 28.57
CA ASN A 315 2.66 -10.90 28.73
C ASN A 315 3.52 -10.77 27.46
N GLY A 316 4.01 -9.55 27.21
CA GLY A 316 4.98 -9.23 26.19
C GLY A 316 6.02 -8.24 26.71
N ALA A 317 7.28 -8.46 26.30
CA ALA A 317 8.41 -7.63 26.66
C ALA A 317 8.98 -6.88 25.46
N MET A 318 9.16 -5.57 25.58
CA MET A 318 10.02 -4.84 24.64
C MET A 318 11.49 -5.12 24.98
N LEU A 319 12.21 -5.68 23.99
CA LEU A 319 13.58 -6.10 24.18
C LEU A 319 14.55 -4.92 24.27
N TYR A 320 15.53 -5.05 25.16
CA TYR A 320 16.58 -4.07 25.42
C TYR A 320 17.96 -4.72 25.40
N ASP A 321 18.93 -4.07 24.78
CA ASP A 321 20.32 -4.51 24.79
C ASP A 321 21.05 -3.90 25.99
N ARG A 322 21.44 -4.74 26.96
CA ARG A 322 22.14 -4.32 28.17
C ARG A 322 23.56 -3.85 27.91
N HIS A 323 24.27 -4.49 26.96
CA HIS A 323 25.65 -4.16 26.67
C HIS A 323 25.78 -2.81 25.97
N LEU A 324 24.92 -2.59 24.97
CA LEU A 324 24.88 -1.32 24.25
C LEU A 324 23.98 -0.30 24.93
N MET A 325 23.24 -0.69 25.97
CA MET A 325 22.27 0.14 26.68
C MET A 325 21.30 0.84 25.71
N GLN A 326 20.73 0.08 24.75
CA GLN A 326 19.87 0.59 23.70
C GLN A 326 18.61 -0.27 23.51
N PRO A 327 17.47 0.33 23.19
CA PRO A 327 16.27 -0.42 22.84
C PRO A 327 16.46 -1.14 21.51
N LEU A 328 15.98 -2.37 21.45
CA LEU A 328 16.00 -3.17 20.23
C LEU A 328 14.73 -2.98 19.40
N PHE A 329 13.70 -2.34 19.94
CA PHE A 329 12.40 -2.13 19.33
C PHE A 329 11.71 -3.43 18.86
N LYS A 330 12.06 -4.57 19.48
CA LYS A 330 11.49 -5.89 19.20
C LYS A 330 10.58 -6.31 20.34
N LEU A 331 9.42 -6.85 19.99
CA LEU A 331 8.49 -7.46 20.95
C LEU A 331 8.79 -8.95 21.11
N SER A 332 8.79 -9.42 22.35
CA SER A 332 8.87 -10.84 22.70
C SER A 332 7.64 -11.21 23.51
N ILE A 333 6.77 -12.07 22.96
CA ILE A 333 5.52 -12.50 23.61
C ILE A 333 5.79 -13.69 24.50
N GLY A 334 5.12 -13.74 25.67
CA GLY A 334 5.11 -14.85 26.63
C GLY A 334 5.80 -14.57 27.95
N ASN A 335 6.56 -13.49 28.10
CA ASN A 335 7.17 -13.11 29.37
C ASN A 335 7.01 -11.61 29.62
N PRO A 336 6.87 -11.15 30.85
CA PRO A 336 6.85 -9.72 31.16
C PRO A 336 8.22 -9.08 30.96
N GLY A 337 8.24 -7.79 30.64
CA GLY A 337 9.46 -7.00 30.50
C GLY A 337 9.88 -6.27 31.77
N SER A 338 11.19 -6.07 31.93
CA SER A 338 11.78 -5.18 32.94
C SER A 338 11.71 -3.72 32.48
N SER A 339 11.62 -2.79 33.43
CA SER A 339 11.69 -1.35 33.14
C SER A 339 13.11 -0.85 32.83
N PHE A 340 14.13 -1.60 33.22
CA PHE A 340 15.55 -1.21 33.13
C PHE A 340 15.86 0.15 33.78
N ALA A 341 15.10 0.55 34.80
CA ALA A 341 15.19 1.88 35.38
C ALA A 341 16.57 2.15 36.00
N VAL A 342 17.13 1.16 36.71
CA VAL A 342 18.44 1.26 37.36
C VAL A 342 19.56 1.38 36.31
N GLU A 343 19.48 0.59 35.26
CA GLU A 343 20.46 0.60 34.17
C GLU A 343 20.39 1.92 33.38
N ILE A 344 19.22 2.43 33.14
CA ILE A 344 19.01 3.74 32.49
C ILE A 344 19.55 4.88 33.37
N ALA A 345 19.31 4.84 34.69
CA ALA A 345 19.84 5.82 35.62
C ALA A 345 21.38 5.88 35.60
N ARG A 346 22.05 4.70 35.59
CA ARG A 346 23.49 4.62 35.42
C ARG A 346 23.99 5.19 34.12
N LYS A 347 23.30 4.89 33.02
CA LYS A 347 23.66 5.39 31.70
C LYS A 347 23.60 6.92 31.60
N ILE A 348 22.60 7.52 32.25
CA ILE A 348 22.43 8.97 32.29
C ILE A 348 23.49 9.64 33.18
N GLY A 349 24.18 8.86 34.03
CA GLY A 349 25.23 9.36 34.94
C GLY A 349 24.73 9.77 36.31
N LEU A 350 23.60 9.17 36.77
CA LEU A 350 23.16 9.36 38.15
C LEU A 350 24.22 8.81 39.10
N PRO A 351 24.59 9.52 40.24
CA PRO A 351 25.56 9.03 41.20
C PRO A 351 25.23 7.64 41.74
N GLU A 352 26.25 6.79 41.91
CA GLU A 352 26.04 5.38 42.30
C GLU A 352 25.54 5.23 43.74
N ASP A 353 25.83 6.18 44.63
CA ASP A 353 25.27 6.27 45.99
C ASP A 353 23.74 6.47 45.94
N VAL A 354 23.24 7.35 45.11
CA VAL A 354 21.79 7.56 44.90
C VAL A 354 21.12 6.33 44.35
N ILE A 355 21.79 5.62 43.42
CA ILE A 355 21.28 4.36 42.86
C ILE A 355 21.26 3.26 43.89
N ALA A 356 22.31 3.18 44.75
CA ALA A 356 22.38 2.22 45.83
C ALA A 356 21.26 2.47 46.88
N ASP A 357 21.05 3.71 47.29
CA ASP A 357 20.00 4.10 48.24
C ASP A 357 18.61 3.79 47.67
N ALA A 358 18.36 4.15 46.40
CA ALA A 358 17.11 3.82 45.72
C ALA A 358 16.87 2.31 45.65
N SER A 359 17.94 1.54 45.39
CA SER A 359 17.89 0.08 45.33
C SER A 359 17.60 -0.53 46.69
N ALA A 360 18.16 0.03 47.77
CA ALA A 360 17.91 -0.40 49.15
C ALA A 360 16.45 -0.10 49.57
N ASN A 361 15.90 1.05 49.17
CA ASN A 361 14.51 1.45 49.45
C ASN A 361 13.47 0.56 48.77
N VAL A 362 13.76 0.09 47.55
CA VAL A 362 12.86 -0.79 46.78
C VAL A 362 12.90 -2.24 47.31
N GLY A 363 13.98 -2.64 47.92
CA GLY A 363 14.19 -3.96 48.50
C GLY A 363 14.92 -4.93 47.54
N ALA A 364 15.74 -5.82 48.14
CA ALA A 364 16.57 -6.76 47.38
C ALA A 364 15.76 -7.76 46.55
N ASP A 365 14.60 -8.17 47.03
CA ASP A 365 13.73 -9.14 46.36
C ASP A 365 13.17 -8.58 45.03
N TYR A 366 12.78 -7.32 44.99
CA TYR A 366 12.31 -6.68 43.79
C TYR A 366 13.38 -6.55 42.71
N ILE A 367 14.61 -6.18 43.12
CA ILE A 367 15.75 -6.07 42.22
C ILE A 367 16.17 -7.42 41.67
N ASN A 368 16.16 -8.45 42.54
CA ASN A 368 16.47 -9.81 42.12
C ASN A 368 15.43 -10.37 41.16
N MET A 369 14.14 -10.07 41.38
CA MET A 369 13.04 -10.43 40.49
C MET A 369 13.20 -9.76 39.12
N ASP A 370 13.51 -8.46 39.11
CA ASP A 370 13.72 -7.73 37.84
C ASP A 370 14.94 -8.28 37.07
N LYS A 371 16.05 -8.60 37.74
CA LYS A 371 17.19 -9.28 37.13
C LYS A 371 16.84 -10.66 36.61
N TYR A 372 16.06 -11.44 37.34
CA TYR A 372 15.61 -12.77 36.93
C TYR A 372 14.75 -12.71 35.65
N LEU A 373 13.79 -11.77 35.59
CA LEU A 373 13.00 -11.52 34.37
C LEU A 373 13.87 -11.15 33.17
N GLN A 374 14.90 -10.34 33.41
CA GLN A 374 15.87 -9.97 32.39
C GLN A 374 16.66 -11.17 31.87
N ASP A 375 17.07 -12.09 32.74
CA ASP A 375 17.81 -13.30 32.37
C ASP A 375 16.93 -14.28 31.58
N ILE A 376 15.68 -14.47 31.98
CA ILE A 376 14.70 -15.29 31.25
C ILE A 376 14.50 -14.75 29.81
N VAL A 377 14.31 -13.44 29.66
CA VAL A 377 14.14 -12.81 28.33
C VAL A 377 15.39 -13.00 27.47
N ARG A 378 16.60 -12.92 28.07
CA ARG A 378 17.88 -13.18 27.39
C ARG A 378 17.98 -14.62 26.90
N ASP A 379 17.68 -15.58 27.76
CA ASP A 379 17.80 -17.00 27.45
C ASP A 379 16.78 -17.42 26.42
N LYS A 380 15.54 -16.91 26.52
CA LYS A 380 14.52 -17.08 25.49
C LYS A 380 14.99 -16.56 24.14
N ARG A 381 15.56 -15.35 24.09
CA ARG A 381 16.11 -14.77 22.85
C ARG A 381 17.21 -15.62 22.24
N TYR A 382 18.11 -16.15 23.06
CA TYR A 382 19.17 -17.07 22.61
C TYR A 382 18.56 -18.30 21.94
N TRP A 383 17.57 -18.92 22.59
CA TRP A 383 16.89 -20.09 22.06
C TRP A 383 16.03 -19.79 20.82
N GLU A 384 15.38 -18.65 20.77
CA GLU A 384 14.63 -18.20 19.58
C GLU A 384 15.56 -17.96 18.39
N SER A 385 16.68 -17.31 18.60
CA SER A 385 17.71 -17.13 17.55
C SER A 385 18.24 -18.47 17.04
N LYS A 386 18.54 -19.41 17.96
CA LYS A 386 18.93 -20.78 17.61
C LYS A 386 17.86 -21.51 16.83
N ARG A 387 16.58 -21.38 17.22
CA ARG A 387 15.45 -22.00 16.55
C ARG A 387 15.22 -21.39 15.16
N GLN A 388 15.38 -20.08 15.00
CA GLN A 388 15.32 -19.43 13.69
C GLN A 388 16.42 -19.90 12.76
N ASN A 389 17.65 -20.03 13.27
CA ASN A 389 18.77 -20.55 12.50
C ASN A 389 18.53 -22.01 12.06
N ILE A 390 18.00 -22.84 12.96
CA ILE A 390 17.62 -24.22 12.64
C ILE A 390 16.56 -24.25 11.56
N ARG A 391 15.47 -23.48 11.69
CA ARG A 391 14.40 -23.39 10.67
C ARG A 391 14.92 -22.90 9.31
N GLN A 392 15.86 -21.94 9.31
CA GLN A 392 16.49 -21.50 8.06
C GLN A 392 17.33 -22.62 7.42
N GLN A 393 18.04 -23.40 8.24
CA GLN A 393 18.80 -24.55 7.75
C GLN A 393 17.87 -25.67 7.24
N GLU A 394 16.79 -25.95 7.96
CA GLU A 394 15.75 -26.91 7.52
C GLU A 394 15.15 -26.51 6.19
N LYS A 395 14.76 -25.22 6.04
CA LYS A 395 14.21 -24.73 4.77
C LYS A 395 15.22 -24.81 3.61
N LYS A 396 16.48 -24.47 3.87
CA LYS A 396 17.55 -24.67 2.86
C LYS A 396 17.73 -26.14 2.49
N LEU A 397 17.60 -27.03 3.48
CA LEU A 397 17.68 -28.47 3.25
C LEU A 397 16.49 -28.97 2.42
N GLU A 398 15.27 -28.49 2.71
CA GLU A 398 14.07 -28.79 1.91
C GLU A 398 14.21 -28.30 0.47
N ASP A 399 14.66 -27.06 0.28
CA ASP A 399 14.90 -26.51 -1.07
C ASP A 399 15.93 -27.31 -1.85
N VAL A 400 17.01 -27.73 -1.18
CA VAL A 400 18.05 -28.57 -1.79
C VAL A 400 17.49 -29.98 -2.11
N THR A 401 16.73 -30.56 -1.20
CA THR A 401 16.11 -31.88 -1.39
C THR A 401 15.13 -31.86 -2.57
N SER A 402 14.28 -30.84 -2.62
CA SER A 402 13.32 -30.66 -3.73
C SER A 402 14.02 -30.49 -5.10
N ARG A 403 15.12 -29.74 -5.15
CA ARG A 403 15.94 -29.64 -6.37
C ARG A 403 16.55 -30.97 -6.76
N TYR A 404 17.10 -31.72 -5.79
CA TYR A 404 17.64 -33.06 -6.09
C TYR A 404 16.56 -34.03 -6.57
N GLU A 405 15.34 -33.95 -6.04
CA GLU A 405 14.22 -34.77 -6.50
C GLU A 405 13.83 -34.40 -7.94
N GLN A 406 13.76 -33.12 -8.28
CA GLN A 406 13.50 -32.64 -9.65
C GLN A 406 14.60 -33.05 -10.64
N ASP A 407 15.86 -32.91 -10.24
CA ASP A 407 17.00 -33.34 -11.04
C ASP A 407 16.98 -34.86 -11.27
N LEU A 408 16.60 -35.62 -10.25
CA LEU A 408 16.52 -37.08 -10.32
C LEU A 408 15.37 -37.53 -11.24
N GLU A 409 14.23 -36.83 -11.21
CA GLU A 409 13.14 -37.05 -12.18
C GLU A 409 13.55 -36.71 -13.60
N ALA A 410 14.24 -35.59 -13.80
CA ALA A 410 14.74 -35.18 -15.12
C ALA A 410 15.74 -36.19 -15.68
N VAL A 411 16.70 -36.65 -14.86
CA VAL A 411 17.67 -37.68 -15.25
C VAL A 411 16.97 -39.01 -15.55
N ASN A 412 15.97 -39.39 -14.77
CA ASN A 412 15.19 -40.61 -15.05
C ASN A 412 14.37 -40.51 -16.34
N LYS A 413 13.87 -39.34 -16.67
CA LYS A 413 13.14 -39.09 -17.92
C LYS A 413 14.09 -39.16 -19.12
N GLN A 414 15.24 -38.49 -19.03
CA GLN A 414 16.30 -38.56 -20.05
C GLN A 414 16.79 -39.99 -20.25
N ARG A 415 17.02 -40.74 -19.16
CA ARG A 415 17.41 -42.16 -19.25
C ARG A 415 16.36 -43.01 -20.00
N LYS A 416 15.06 -42.79 -19.72
CA LYS A 416 13.98 -43.51 -20.43
C LYS A 416 13.94 -43.14 -21.91
N GLU A 417 14.20 -41.89 -22.27
CA GLU A 417 14.29 -41.44 -23.66
C GLU A 417 15.48 -42.08 -24.38
N ILE A 418 16.67 -42.03 -23.79
CA ILE A 418 17.87 -42.64 -24.33
C ILE A 418 17.70 -44.16 -24.55
N ILE A 419 17.09 -44.86 -23.57
CA ILE A 419 16.81 -46.29 -23.70
C ILE A 419 15.81 -46.56 -24.83
N ARG A 420 14.82 -45.69 -25.00
CA ARG A 420 13.81 -45.80 -26.05
C ARG A 420 14.43 -45.55 -27.45
N GLU A 421 15.28 -44.55 -27.55
CA GLU A 421 16.02 -44.26 -28.79
C GLU A 421 17.00 -45.39 -29.14
N ALA A 422 17.74 -45.87 -28.13
CA ALA A 422 18.65 -47.02 -28.34
C ALA A 422 17.91 -48.29 -28.77
N LYS A 423 16.71 -48.58 -28.19
CA LYS A 423 15.87 -49.71 -28.67
C LYS A 423 15.35 -49.49 -30.07
N ALA A 424 14.95 -48.29 -30.45
CA ALA A 424 14.47 -47.99 -31.80
C ALA A 424 15.61 -48.12 -32.82
N GLU A 425 16.81 -47.65 -32.47
CA GLU A 425 17.99 -47.77 -33.30
C GLU A 425 18.45 -49.26 -33.45
N ALA A 426 18.44 -50.01 -32.35
CA ALA A 426 18.72 -51.46 -32.41
C ALA A 426 17.71 -52.21 -33.29
N GLN A 427 16.41 -51.84 -33.21
CA GLN A 427 15.39 -52.43 -34.10
C GLN A 427 15.62 -52.05 -35.55
N ARG A 428 16.05 -50.81 -35.82
CA ARG A 428 16.39 -50.36 -37.18
C ARG A 428 17.59 -51.15 -37.74
N ILE A 429 18.65 -51.28 -36.95
CA ILE A 429 19.86 -52.06 -37.32
C ILE A 429 19.51 -53.51 -37.60
N LEU A 430 18.65 -54.13 -36.74
CA LEU A 430 18.19 -55.53 -36.96
C LEU A 430 17.34 -55.66 -38.24
N ALA A 431 16.47 -54.68 -38.52
CA ALA A 431 15.69 -54.67 -39.76
C ALA A 431 16.56 -54.51 -40.99
N GLU A 432 17.54 -53.62 -40.94
CA GLU A 432 18.54 -53.42 -42.02
C GLU A 432 19.41 -54.68 -42.23
N ALA A 433 19.82 -55.29 -41.10
CA ALA A 433 20.57 -56.56 -41.17
C ALA A 433 19.77 -57.70 -41.80
N ASN A 434 18.48 -57.84 -41.35
CA ASN A 434 17.59 -58.83 -41.94
C ASN A 434 17.35 -58.60 -43.45
N ALA A 435 17.12 -57.36 -43.89
CA ALA A 435 16.94 -57.00 -45.28
C ALA A 435 18.20 -57.27 -46.07
N LYS A 436 19.39 -57.03 -45.50
CA LYS A 436 20.67 -57.31 -46.12
C LYS A 436 20.93 -58.81 -46.24
N ILE A 437 20.58 -59.60 -45.24
CA ILE A 437 20.64 -61.06 -45.25
C ILE A 437 19.69 -61.62 -46.30
N GLU A 438 18.44 -61.14 -46.37
CA GLU A 438 17.45 -61.56 -47.37
C GLU A 438 17.93 -61.25 -48.83
N ASN A 439 18.46 -60.03 -49.03
CA ASN A 439 19.03 -59.65 -50.33
C ASN A 439 20.25 -60.52 -50.68
N THR A 440 21.13 -60.76 -49.69
CA THR A 440 22.28 -61.63 -49.94
C THR A 440 21.89 -63.08 -50.23
N VAL A 441 20.88 -63.60 -49.53
CA VAL A 441 20.29 -64.94 -49.81
C VAL A 441 19.62 -64.97 -51.16
N ARG A 442 19.00 -63.89 -51.62
CA ARG A 442 18.39 -63.74 -52.95
C ARG A 442 19.44 -63.66 -54.02
N GLU A 443 20.51 -62.86 -53.85
CA GLU A 443 21.65 -62.81 -54.79
C GLU A 443 22.37 -64.16 -54.91
N ILE A 444 22.52 -64.91 -53.78
CA ILE A 444 23.12 -66.26 -53.81
C ILE A 444 22.20 -67.25 -54.51
N LYS A 445 20.87 -67.09 -54.44
CA LYS A 445 19.89 -67.91 -55.16
C LYS A 445 19.79 -67.59 -56.66
N GLU A 446 19.97 -66.35 -57.04
CA GLU A 446 19.90 -65.87 -58.45
C GLU A 446 21.21 -66.06 -59.19
N ALA A 447 22.36 -66.02 -58.52
CA ALA A 447 23.66 -66.32 -59.05
C ALA A 447 23.96 -67.81 -58.86
N GLN A 448 23.71 -68.64 -59.91
CA GLN A 448 24.19 -70.03 -59.90
C GLN A 448 25.71 -70.07 -59.71
N ALA A 449 26.10 -70.30 -58.44
CA ALA A 449 27.38 -70.82 -57.96
C ALA A 449 28.67 -70.27 -58.55
N GLU A 450 29.17 -69.14 -58.05
CA GLU A 450 30.61 -68.88 -57.97
C GLU A 450 31.03 -68.79 -56.46
N LYS A 451 31.98 -69.68 -56.11
CA LYS A 451 32.49 -69.84 -54.73
C LYS A 451 33.14 -68.59 -54.14
N GLU A 452 33.56 -67.63 -54.89
CA GLU A 452 34.23 -66.40 -54.45
C GLU A 452 33.23 -65.36 -53.91
N GLN A 453 32.05 -65.18 -54.54
CA GLN A 453 31.03 -64.20 -54.07
C GLN A 453 30.39 -64.61 -52.72
N THR A 454 30.21 -65.93 -52.52
CA THR A 454 29.71 -66.47 -51.27
C THR A 454 30.66 -66.20 -50.06
N LYS A 455 31.98 -66.20 -50.36
CA LYS A 455 33.04 -65.97 -49.38
C LYS A 455 33.15 -64.51 -49.00
N LEU A 456 32.95 -63.55 -49.88
CA LEU A 456 32.89 -62.10 -49.65
C LEU A 456 31.64 -61.68 -48.84
N ALA A 457 30.46 -62.25 -49.19
CA ALA A 457 29.24 -62.02 -48.50
C ALA A 457 29.26 -62.52 -47.03
N ARG A 458 29.87 -63.67 -46.78
CA ARG A 458 30.09 -64.20 -45.43
C ARG A 458 31.04 -63.31 -44.61
N LYS A 459 32.10 -62.79 -45.21
CA LYS A 459 33.07 -61.92 -44.52
C LYS A 459 32.45 -60.59 -44.11
N ALA A 460 31.63 -59.96 -44.95
CA ALA A 460 30.90 -58.71 -44.63
C ALA A 460 29.84 -58.89 -43.51
N LEU A 461 29.21 -60.08 -43.44
CA LEU A 461 28.25 -60.40 -42.35
C LEU A 461 28.94 -60.63 -41.02
N GLU A 462 30.16 -61.24 -41.05
CA GLU A 462 30.95 -61.47 -39.82
C GLU A 462 31.57 -60.19 -39.27
N GLU A 463 32.00 -59.25 -40.14
CA GLU A 463 32.48 -57.92 -39.76
C GLU A 463 31.33 -57.07 -39.12
N PHE A 464 30.10 -57.14 -39.66
CA PHE A 464 28.92 -56.46 -39.10
C PHE A 464 28.51 -57.07 -37.78
N LYS A 465 28.54 -58.38 -37.57
CA LYS A 465 28.26 -59.07 -36.36
C LYS A 465 29.22 -58.68 -35.22
N ASN A 466 30.49 -58.52 -35.53
CA ASN A 466 31.51 -58.09 -34.56
C ASN A 466 31.41 -56.62 -34.17
N SER A 467 30.90 -55.74 -35.04
CA SER A 467 30.65 -54.32 -34.69
C SER A 467 29.47 -54.14 -33.74
N VAL A 468 28.44 -55.00 -33.83
CA VAL A 468 27.27 -54.97 -32.94
C VAL A 468 27.60 -55.53 -31.53
N MET A 469 28.50 -56.53 -31.44
CA MET A 469 28.90 -57.14 -30.16
C MET A 469 29.83 -56.25 -29.30
N ALA A 470 30.58 -55.34 -29.94
CA ALA A 470 31.47 -54.43 -29.19
C ALA A 470 30.76 -53.39 -28.34
N THR A 471 29.45 -53.11 -28.63
CA THR A 471 28.66 -52.14 -27.90
C THR A 471 28.03 -52.69 -26.58
N GLU A 472 27.90 -54.01 -26.44
CA GLU A 472 27.31 -54.62 -25.23
C GLU A 472 28.28 -54.67 -24.03
N GLU A 473 29.59 -54.67 -24.23
CA GLU A 473 30.58 -54.70 -23.15
C GLU A 473 30.77 -53.37 -22.37
N GLU A 474 30.44 -52.23 -22.98
CA GLU A 474 30.55 -50.92 -22.30
C GLU A 474 29.36 -50.68 -21.38
N ASP A 475 28.14 -51.10 -21.70
CA ASP A 475 26.95 -50.92 -20.86
C ASP A 475 27.00 -51.73 -19.56
N ASP A 476 27.58 -52.92 -19.57
CA ASP A 476 27.74 -53.75 -18.36
C ASP A 476 28.75 -53.16 -17.36
N LYS A 477 29.77 -52.43 -17.82
CA LYS A 477 30.74 -51.72 -16.97
C LYS A 477 30.12 -50.50 -16.28
N ILE A 478 29.20 -49.78 -16.95
CA ILE A 478 28.50 -48.63 -16.38
C ILE A 478 27.44 -49.08 -15.35
N ALA A 479 26.71 -50.15 -15.65
CA ALA A 479 25.73 -50.73 -14.71
C ALA A 479 26.37 -51.20 -13.39
N ARG A 480 27.55 -51.85 -13.43
CA ARG A 480 28.30 -52.27 -12.23
C ARG A 480 28.85 -51.10 -11.39
N LYS A 481 29.24 -49.97 -12.03
CA LYS A 481 29.66 -48.73 -11.33
C LYS A 481 28.50 -48.07 -10.61
N MET A 482 27.33 -48.03 -11.21
CA MET A 482 26.10 -47.43 -10.64
C MET A 482 25.55 -48.22 -9.43
N ALA A 483 25.63 -49.58 -9.48
CA ALA A 483 25.23 -50.44 -8.35
C ALA A 483 26.13 -50.20 -7.12
N LYS A 484 27.44 -50.06 -7.30
CA LYS A 484 28.39 -49.74 -6.23
C LYS A 484 28.18 -48.36 -5.62
N LEU A 485 27.76 -47.37 -6.38
CA LEU A 485 27.42 -46.03 -5.89
C LEU A 485 26.13 -46.03 -5.05
N LYS A 486 25.12 -46.81 -5.42
CA LYS A 486 23.88 -47.00 -4.65
C LYS A 486 24.14 -47.62 -3.29
N GLU A 487 24.91 -48.70 -3.25
CA GLU A 487 25.26 -49.38 -2.01
C GLU A 487 26.06 -48.52 -1.03
N ARG A 488 26.90 -47.62 -1.57
CA ARG A 488 27.68 -46.66 -0.76
C ARG A 488 26.83 -45.55 -0.18
N ASN A 489 25.78 -45.11 -0.86
CA ASN A 489 24.80 -44.09 -0.41
C ASN A 489 23.83 -44.68 0.62
N GLU A 490 23.42 -45.95 0.50
CA GLU A 490 22.55 -46.58 1.48
C GLU A 490 23.30 -46.84 2.80
N ARG A 491 24.57 -47.16 2.77
CA ARG A 491 25.42 -47.27 3.99
C ARG A 491 25.71 -45.93 4.67
N LYS A 492 25.59 -44.80 3.95
CA LYS A 492 25.68 -43.46 4.56
C LYS A 492 24.37 -42.97 5.16
N LYS A 493 23.23 -43.51 4.77
CA LYS A 493 21.93 -43.19 5.37
C LYS A 493 21.62 -43.98 6.65
N GLN A 494 22.38 -45.04 6.95
CA GLN A 494 22.23 -45.87 8.17
C GLN A 494 23.24 -45.51 9.26
N LYS A 495 24.12 -44.55 9.08
CA LYS A 495 24.96 -43.90 10.09
C LYS A 495 24.45 -42.48 10.35
#